data_b513e86b42e14551806c5f2b9c269fe7
#
_entry.id   b513e86b42e14551806c5f2b9c269fe7
#
_cell.length_a   1.000
_cell.length_b   1.000
_cell.length_c   1.000
_cell.angle_alpha   90.00
_cell.angle_beta   90.00
_cell.angle_gamma   90.00
#
_symmetry.space_group_name_H-M   'P 1'
#
loop_
_entity.id
_entity.type
_entity.pdbx_description
1 polymer ?
#
loop_
_entity_poly.entity_id
_entity_poly.type
_entity_poly.pdbx_seq_one_letter_code
_entity_poly.pdbx_strand_id
1 'polypeptide(L)'
;MPFELCVVDNGSTDGTESYFRNFPLPFPLRYERNATNVGLIRALNQGAELAGGEILCFIHNDTEMREPAWLERLEAALGDGRRVGLAGLYGVRRIRRDGRYVGRTIVHSLEGGPGMKAPVIEVAAVDGVCLCLRRSLLDEIGGFDEGYGFFHGYDRDLSFAVRERGFACAVVDACFVHRGGGTRTAERAPVAAAEDLEQRRQAMARFAAKWARRLPSDVRGIPERILSYVGRRREGAKA
;
A
#
# COMPACT_ATOMS: atom_id res chain seq x y z
N MET A 1 -6.81 -17.65 -11.18
CA MET A 1 -6.68 -16.69 -12.32
C MET A 1 -5.28 -16.77 -12.94
N PRO A 2 -5.08 -16.52 -14.26
CA PRO A 2 -3.75 -16.38 -14.83
C PRO A 2 -3.12 -15.07 -14.35
N PHE A 3 -1.81 -15.08 -14.11
CA PHE A 3 -1.02 -13.89 -13.74
C PHE A 3 0.41 -14.01 -14.29
N GLU A 4 1.09 -12.89 -14.37
CA GLU A 4 2.53 -12.79 -14.60
C GLU A 4 3.21 -12.16 -13.37
N LEU A 5 4.45 -12.52 -13.11
CA LEU A 5 5.28 -11.88 -12.09
C LEU A 5 6.21 -10.87 -12.76
N CYS A 6 6.13 -9.61 -12.34
CA CYS A 6 7.05 -8.56 -12.74
C CYS A 6 7.95 -8.21 -11.55
N VAL A 7 9.25 -8.35 -11.73
CA VAL A 7 10.24 -8.07 -10.69
C VAL A 7 11.16 -6.95 -11.16
N VAL A 8 11.16 -5.85 -10.42
CA VAL A 8 12.16 -4.79 -10.58
C VAL A 8 13.19 -4.94 -9.47
N ASP A 9 14.35 -5.50 -9.82
CA ASP A 9 15.50 -5.60 -8.93
C ASP A 9 16.20 -4.25 -8.84
N ASN A 10 16.03 -3.60 -7.73
CA ASN A 10 16.48 -2.22 -7.52
C ASN A 10 17.97 -2.15 -7.11
N GLY A 11 18.83 -2.86 -7.85
CA GLY A 11 20.28 -2.85 -7.68
C GLY A 11 20.78 -3.79 -6.56
N SER A 12 20.15 -4.95 -6.38
CA SER A 12 20.57 -5.95 -5.40
C SER A 12 22.00 -6.42 -5.64
N THR A 13 22.75 -6.66 -4.56
CA THR A 13 24.14 -7.14 -4.57
C THR A 13 24.30 -8.55 -3.97
N ASP A 14 23.18 -9.22 -3.72
CA ASP A 14 23.09 -10.60 -3.24
C ASP A 14 22.80 -11.58 -4.38
N GLY A 15 22.25 -12.74 -4.11
CA GLY A 15 21.89 -13.75 -5.10
C GLY A 15 20.61 -13.49 -5.89
N THR A 16 19.94 -12.33 -5.77
CA THR A 16 18.62 -12.05 -6.34
C THR A 16 18.59 -12.20 -7.86
N GLU A 17 19.55 -11.62 -8.57
CA GLU A 17 19.64 -11.74 -10.03
C GLU A 17 19.82 -13.20 -10.47
N SER A 18 20.73 -13.91 -9.83
CA SER A 18 20.99 -15.33 -10.11
C SER A 18 19.76 -16.19 -9.83
N TYR A 19 19.02 -15.90 -8.76
CA TYR A 19 17.79 -16.59 -8.42
C TYR A 19 16.76 -16.46 -9.53
N PHE A 20 16.40 -15.26 -9.96
CA PHE A 20 15.36 -15.03 -10.96
C PHE A 20 15.77 -15.49 -12.37
N ARG A 21 17.06 -15.48 -12.71
CA ARG A 21 17.55 -15.99 -14.00
C ARG A 21 17.54 -17.52 -14.10
N ASN A 22 17.72 -18.23 -13.00
CA ASN A 22 17.96 -19.67 -13.00
C ASN A 22 16.82 -20.49 -12.37
N PHE A 23 15.93 -19.87 -11.60
CA PHE A 23 14.85 -20.59 -10.93
C PHE A 23 13.64 -20.74 -11.88
N PRO A 24 13.21 -21.99 -12.19
CA PRO A 24 12.04 -22.22 -13.03
C PRO A 24 10.77 -21.86 -12.26
N LEU A 25 10.10 -20.81 -12.70
CA LEU A 25 8.81 -20.40 -12.13
C LEU A 25 7.66 -21.03 -12.93
N PRO A 26 6.57 -21.44 -12.27
CA PRO A 26 5.41 -22.06 -12.93
C PRO A 26 4.50 -21.03 -13.63
N PHE A 27 4.91 -19.77 -13.74
CA PHE A 27 4.20 -18.65 -14.34
C PHE A 27 5.17 -17.73 -15.09
N PRO A 28 4.68 -16.90 -16.02
CA PRO A 28 5.52 -15.94 -16.74
C PRO A 28 6.22 -14.97 -15.81
N LEU A 29 7.52 -14.78 -16.02
CA LEU A 29 8.37 -13.81 -15.31
C LEU A 29 8.85 -12.73 -16.27
N ARG A 30 8.70 -11.47 -15.87
CA ARG A 30 9.41 -10.32 -16.40
C ARG A 30 10.36 -9.79 -15.34
N TYR A 31 11.63 -9.72 -15.68
CA TYR A 31 12.66 -9.29 -14.74
C TYR A 31 13.46 -8.14 -15.32
N GLU A 32 13.51 -7.05 -14.61
CA GLU A 32 14.32 -5.88 -14.94
C GLU A 32 15.21 -5.53 -13.75
N ARG A 33 16.47 -5.15 -14.02
CA ARG A 33 17.44 -4.81 -12.99
C ARG A 33 18.02 -3.42 -13.19
N ASN A 34 17.89 -2.59 -12.17
CA ASN A 34 18.55 -1.30 -12.08
C ASN A 34 20.04 -1.48 -11.71
N ALA A 35 20.90 -0.66 -12.28
CA ALA A 35 22.34 -0.66 -11.94
C ALA A 35 22.60 -0.25 -10.48
N THR A 36 21.73 0.61 -9.95
CA THR A 36 21.76 1.09 -8.56
C THR A 36 20.33 1.22 -8.02
N ASN A 37 20.18 1.38 -6.71
CA ASN A 37 18.88 1.62 -6.10
C ASN A 37 18.37 3.03 -6.48
N VAL A 38 17.34 3.08 -7.31
CA VAL A 38 16.71 4.32 -7.79
C VAL A 38 15.55 4.81 -6.89
N GLY A 39 15.27 4.10 -5.81
CA GLY A 39 14.15 4.33 -4.90
C GLY A 39 12.92 3.50 -5.24
N LEU A 40 12.08 3.28 -4.20
CA LEU A 40 10.89 2.45 -4.32
C LEU A 40 9.89 3.02 -5.33
N ILE A 41 9.65 4.33 -5.29
CA ILE A 41 8.58 4.96 -6.09
C ILE A 41 8.87 4.85 -7.60
N ARG A 42 10.13 5.07 -8.01
CA ARG A 42 10.55 4.85 -9.39
C ARG A 42 10.46 3.38 -9.79
N ALA A 43 10.91 2.48 -8.92
CA ALA A 43 10.81 1.04 -9.18
C ALA A 43 9.35 0.58 -9.32
N LEU A 44 8.39 1.16 -8.60
CA LEU A 44 6.97 0.89 -8.77
C LEU A 44 6.46 1.35 -10.14
N ASN A 45 6.87 2.53 -10.62
CA ASN A 45 6.52 3.00 -11.97
C ASN A 45 7.13 2.10 -13.05
N GLN A 46 8.42 1.73 -12.93
CA GLN A 46 9.05 0.74 -13.83
C GLN A 46 8.29 -0.60 -13.83
N GLY A 47 7.88 -1.08 -12.66
CA GLY A 47 7.07 -2.30 -12.56
C GLY A 47 5.71 -2.18 -13.26
N ALA A 48 5.07 -1.01 -13.19
CA ALA A 48 3.84 -0.74 -13.92
C ALA A 48 4.05 -0.75 -15.45
N GLU A 49 5.14 -0.16 -15.93
CA GLU A 49 5.51 -0.17 -17.35
C GLU A 49 5.87 -1.57 -17.84
N LEU A 50 6.59 -2.34 -17.03
CA LEU A 50 7.02 -3.69 -17.34
C LEU A 50 5.84 -4.67 -17.45
N ALA A 51 4.81 -4.51 -16.63
CA ALA A 51 3.66 -5.40 -16.57
C ALA A 51 2.78 -5.29 -17.82
N GLY A 52 2.15 -6.38 -18.26
CA GLY A 52 1.21 -6.45 -19.39
C GLY A 52 -0.26 -6.60 -18.98
N GLY A 53 -0.54 -6.91 -17.70
CA GLY A 53 -1.88 -7.19 -17.20
C GLY A 53 -2.77 -5.94 -17.10
N GLU A 54 -4.09 -6.13 -17.15
CA GLU A 54 -5.10 -5.06 -16.96
C GLU A 54 -5.26 -4.66 -15.49
N ILE A 55 -4.96 -5.57 -14.57
CA ILE A 55 -4.94 -5.35 -13.13
C ILE A 55 -3.49 -5.43 -12.67
N LEU A 56 -3.05 -4.41 -11.96
CA LEU A 56 -1.73 -4.32 -11.36
C LEU A 56 -1.84 -4.58 -9.87
N CYS A 57 -1.01 -5.49 -9.36
CA CYS A 57 -0.88 -5.78 -7.94
C CYS A 57 0.58 -5.57 -7.50
N PHE A 58 0.83 -4.47 -6.83
CA PHE A 58 2.13 -4.16 -6.24
C PHE A 58 2.17 -4.77 -4.84
N ILE A 59 3.21 -5.55 -4.54
CA ILE A 59 3.37 -6.20 -3.24
C ILE A 59 4.81 -6.06 -2.76
N HIS A 60 4.99 -5.83 -1.47
CA HIS A 60 6.32 -5.82 -0.88
C HIS A 60 6.93 -7.24 -0.89
N ASN A 61 8.22 -7.34 -1.19
CA ASN A 61 8.95 -8.60 -1.27
C ASN A 61 9.12 -9.34 0.09
N ASP A 62 8.79 -8.68 1.20
CA ASP A 62 8.78 -9.23 2.55
C ASP A 62 7.35 -9.55 3.06
N THR A 63 6.40 -9.72 2.13
CA THR A 63 5.01 -10.11 2.39
C THR A 63 4.79 -11.56 1.99
N GLU A 64 4.23 -12.35 2.90
CA GLU A 64 3.93 -13.77 2.72
C GLU A 64 2.41 -13.99 2.83
N MET A 65 1.79 -14.46 1.75
CA MET A 65 0.36 -14.76 1.74
C MET A 65 0.08 -16.13 2.35
N ARG A 66 -0.91 -16.20 3.24
CA ARG A 66 -1.32 -17.44 3.90
C ARG A 66 -2.48 -18.15 3.21
N GLU A 67 -3.17 -17.47 2.31
CA GLU A 67 -4.33 -17.99 1.62
C GLU A 67 -4.11 -18.02 0.11
N PRO A 68 -4.36 -19.16 -0.58
CA PRO A 68 -4.14 -19.26 -2.03
C PRO A 68 -5.01 -18.28 -2.85
N ALA A 69 -6.24 -17.99 -2.39
CA ALA A 69 -7.22 -17.17 -3.12
C ALA A 69 -7.10 -15.65 -2.85
N TRP A 70 -5.99 -15.17 -2.32
CA TRP A 70 -5.83 -13.75 -1.96
C TRP A 70 -5.91 -12.82 -3.17
N LEU A 71 -5.36 -13.25 -4.31
CA LEU A 71 -5.33 -12.45 -5.54
C LEU A 71 -6.73 -12.33 -6.15
N GLU A 72 -7.48 -13.42 -6.19
CA GLU A 72 -8.88 -13.46 -6.63
C GLU A 72 -9.79 -12.60 -5.74
N ARG A 73 -9.52 -12.52 -4.44
CA ARG A 73 -10.27 -11.64 -3.54
C ARG A 73 -9.99 -10.16 -3.82
N LEU A 74 -8.75 -9.79 -4.13
CA LEU A 74 -8.41 -8.43 -4.54
C LEU A 74 -9.09 -8.05 -5.86
N GLU A 75 -9.04 -8.94 -6.87
CA GLU A 75 -9.72 -8.75 -8.15
C GLU A 75 -11.23 -8.59 -7.97
N ALA A 76 -11.87 -9.48 -7.19
CA ALA A 76 -13.29 -9.42 -6.91
C ALA A 76 -13.71 -8.10 -6.24
N ALA A 77 -12.88 -7.57 -5.33
CA ALA A 77 -13.14 -6.30 -4.68
C ALA A 77 -13.14 -5.12 -5.68
N LEU A 78 -12.32 -5.16 -6.73
CA LEU A 78 -12.31 -4.16 -7.80
C LEU A 78 -13.54 -4.25 -8.72
N GLY A 79 -14.26 -5.38 -8.69
CA GLY A 79 -15.42 -5.66 -9.55
C GLY A 79 -16.78 -5.65 -8.85
N ASP A 80 -16.85 -5.48 -7.52
CA ASP A 80 -18.05 -5.74 -6.72
C ASP A 80 -19.16 -4.65 -6.73
N GLY A 81 -19.13 -3.74 -7.68
CA GLY A 81 -20.12 -2.67 -7.82
C GLY A 81 -19.98 -1.50 -6.83
N ARG A 82 -19.15 -1.61 -5.80
CA ARG A 82 -18.86 -0.54 -4.82
C ARG A 82 -17.96 0.57 -5.36
N ARG A 83 -17.61 0.52 -6.64
CA ARG A 83 -16.66 1.44 -7.28
C ARG A 83 -15.31 1.49 -6.54
N VAL A 84 -14.81 0.35 -6.04
CA VAL A 84 -13.47 0.25 -5.48
C VAL A 84 -12.46 0.43 -6.61
N GLY A 85 -11.61 1.44 -6.51
CA GLY A 85 -10.54 1.70 -7.47
C GLY A 85 -9.18 1.22 -6.98
N LEU A 86 -9.01 1.07 -5.66
CA LEU A 86 -7.78 0.59 -5.04
C LEU A 86 -8.11 -0.39 -3.92
N ALA A 87 -7.64 -1.62 -4.04
CA ALA A 87 -7.74 -2.65 -3.02
C ALA A 87 -6.36 -3.00 -2.46
N GLY A 88 -6.30 -3.49 -1.21
CA GLY A 88 -5.06 -3.95 -0.59
C GLY A 88 -5.31 -4.75 0.68
N LEU A 89 -4.24 -5.02 1.44
CA LEU A 89 -4.27 -5.92 2.60
C LEU A 89 -4.19 -5.20 3.95
N TYR A 90 -3.77 -3.95 3.93
CA TYR A 90 -3.60 -3.10 5.10
C TYR A 90 -4.04 -1.67 4.78
N GLY A 91 -4.69 -1.00 5.70
CA GLY A 91 -5.13 0.38 5.46
C GLY A 91 -5.66 1.05 6.71
N VAL A 92 -6.07 2.30 6.56
CA VAL A 92 -6.59 3.10 7.67
C VAL A 92 -7.88 3.80 7.28
N ARG A 93 -8.87 3.81 8.19
CA ARG A 93 -10.17 4.46 7.96
C ARG A 93 -10.17 5.95 8.30
N ARG A 94 -9.15 6.42 9.08
CA ARG A 94 -9.04 7.84 9.44
C ARG A 94 -7.61 8.35 9.37
N ILE A 95 -7.46 9.53 8.74
CA ILE A 95 -6.19 10.27 8.61
C ILE A 95 -6.38 11.67 9.20
N ARG A 96 -5.38 12.12 9.97
CA ARG A 96 -5.35 13.46 10.59
C ARG A 96 -5.03 14.54 9.56
N ARG A 97 -5.14 15.81 9.96
CA ARG A 97 -4.75 16.96 9.14
C ARG A 97 -3.28 16.96 8.76
N ASP A 98 -2.41 16.40 9.59
CA ASP A 98 -0.98 16.26 9.38
C ASP A 98 -0.60 15.01 8.54
N GLY A 99 -1.57 14.32 7.95
CA GLY A 99 -1.37 13.11 7.15
C GLY A 99 -1.12 11.83 7.96
N ARG A 100 -1.07 11.89 9.29
CA ARG A 100 -0.80 10.70 10.14
C ARG A 100 -2.04 9.83 10.27
N TYR A 101 -1.80 8.53 10.31
CA TYR A 101 -2.83 7.52 10.57
C TYR A 101 -3.36 7.61 12.00
N VAL A 102 -4.64 7.34 12.18
CA VAL A 102 -5.24 7.14 13.51
C VAL A 102 -5.24 5.64 13.81
N GLY A 103 -4.28 5.19 14.62
CA GLY A 103 -3.95 3.78 14.84
C GLY A 103 -5.13 2.85 15.14
N ARG A 104 -6.08 3.26 16.00
CA ARG A 104 -7.30 2.48 16.31
C ARG A 104 -8.26 2.29 15.11
N THR A 105 -8.02 2.94 13.98
CA THR A 105 -8.84 2.83 12.75
C THR A 105 -8.11 2.06 11.64
N ILE A 106 -7.02 1.42 11.97
CA ILE A 106 -6.29 0.52 11.08
C ILE A 106 -7.14 -0.74 10.85
N VAL A 107 -7.11 -1.23 9.62
CA VAL A 107 -7.79 -2.43 9.15
C VAL A 107 -6.77 -3.31 8.45
N HIS A 108 -6.69 -4.58 8.81
CA HIS A 108 -5.78 -5.55 8.22
C HIS A 108 -6.15 -6.98 8.63
N SER A 109 -5.63 -7.96 7.89
CA SER A 109 -5.68 -9.40 8.21
C SER A 109 -4.28 -9.98 8.45
N LEU A 110 -3.41 -9.25 9.16
CA LEU A 110 -2.12 -9.77 9.59
C LEU A 110 -2.32 -11.02 10.45
N GLU A 111 -1.50 -12.05 10.23
CA GLU A 111 -1.47 -13.28 11.02
C GLU A 111 -1.31 -12.96 12.52
N GLY A 112 -2.14 -13.57 13.36
CA GLY A 112 -2.18 -13.28 14.80
C GLY A 112 -2.85 -11.97 15.20
N GLY A 113 -3.34 -11.18 14.23
CA GLY A 113 -4.09 -9.96 14.47
C GLY A 113 -5.56 -10.20 14.82
N PRO A 114 -6.34 -9.13 15.06
CA PRO A 114 -7.73 -9.22 15.49
C PRO A 114 -8.70 -9.73 14.40
N GLY A 115 -8.20 -9.94 13.15
CA GLY A 115 -9.03 -10.25 12.00
C GLY A 115 -9.90 -9.10 11.53
N MET A 116 -10.53 -9.26 10.38
CA MET A 116 -11.48 -8.30 9.84
C MET A 116 -12.92 -8.67 10.20
N LYS A 117 -13.79 -7.66 10.30
CA LYS A 117 -15.23 -7.85 10.62
C LYS A 117 -16.09 -8.04 9.38
N ALA A 118 -15.51 -7.88 8.20
CA ALA A 118 -16.17 -8.05 6.91
C ALA A 118 -15.12 -8.38 5.85
N PRO A 119 -15.48 -9.10 4.77
CA PRO A 119 -14.53 -9.52 3.73
C PRO A 119 -13.90 -8.34 2.97
N VAL A 120 -14.57 -7.19 2.93
CA VAL A 120 -14.07 -5.95 2.32
C VAL A 120 -14.48 -4.77 3.20
N ILE A 121 -13.53 -3.95 3.59
CA ILE A 121 -13.76 -2.75 4.43
C ILE A 121 -13.19 -1.52 3.74
N GLU A 122 -14.03 -0.49 3.56
CA GLU A 122 -13.61 0.80 3.02
C GLU A 122 -12.61 1.50 3.95
N VAL A 123 -11.57 2.08 3.36
CA VAL A 123 -10.48 2.80 4.04
C VAL A 123 -10.21 4.16 3.41
N ALA A 124 -9.66 5.07 4.18
CA ALA A 124 -9.23 6.39 3.71
C ALA A 124 -7.94 6.31 2.88
N ALA A 125 -7.06 5.37 3.26
CA ALA A 125 -5.89 5.02 2.46
C ALA A 125 -5.51 3.55 2.68
N VAL A 126 -5.02 2.94 1.62
CA VAL A 126 -4.37 1.62 1.61
C VAL A 126 -2.88 1.82 1.86
N ASP A 127 -2.24 0.91 2.56
CA ASP A 127 -0.81 0.90 2.84
C ASP A 127 -0.04 0.21 1.70
N GLY A 128 1.18 0.65 1.47
CA GLY A 128 2.03 0.18 0.39
C GLY A 128 2.40 -1.30 0.42
N VAL A 129 2.12 -2.02 1.51
CA VAL A 129 2.38 -3.46 1.61
C VAL A 129 1.74 -4.25 0.47
N CYS A 130 0.55 -3.83 0.04
CA CYS A 130 -0.12 -4.37 -1.15
C CYS A 130 -1.07 -3.33 -1.73
N LEU A 131 -0.91 -3.02 -3.01
CA LEU A 131 -1.74 -2.06 -3.77
C LEU A 131 -2.21 -2.73 -5.05
N CYS A 132 -3.52 -2.95 -5.18
CA CYS A 132 -4.13 -3.59 -6.34
C CYS A 132 -5.15 -2.66 -6.98
N LEU A 133 -4.99 -2.36 -8.28
CA LEU A 133 -5.86 -1.45 -9.03
C LEU A 133 -5.84 -1.76 -10.53
N ARG A 134 -6.79 -1.21 -11.27
CA ARG A 134 -6.78 -1.31 -12.73
C ARG A 134 -5.68 -0.43 -13.32
N ARG A 135 -4.96 -0.95 -14.33
CA ARG A 135 -3.95 -0.19 -15.09
C ARG A 135 -4.51 1.13 -15.59
N SER A 136 -5.68 1.10 -16.23
CA SER A 136 -6.31 2.31 -16.80
C SER A 136 -6.50 3.42 -15.76
N LEU A 137 -6.79 3.07 -14.50
CA LEU A 137 -6.91 4.06 -13.43
C LEU A 137 -5.53 4.59 -12.99
N LEU A 138 -4.50 3.74 -12.94
CA LEU A 138 -3.14 4.20 -12.64
C LEU A 138 -2.62 5.13 -13.74
N ASP A 139 -2.87 4.80 -15.02
CA ASP A 139 -2.50 5.61 -16.18
C ASP A 139 -3.22 6.97 -16.15
N GLU A 140 -4.52 7.00 -15.84
CA GLU A 140 -5.28 8.24 -15.65
C GLU A 140 -4.76 9.11 -14.51
N ILE A 141 -4.23 8.49 -13.45
CA ILE A 141 -3.60 9.18 -12.31
C ILE A 141 -2.23 9.74 -12.73
N GLY A 142 -1.55 9.12 -13.68
CA GLY A 142 -0.20 9.46 -14.12
C GLY A 142 0.90 8.70 -13.36
N GLY A 143 0.58 7.51 -12.83
CA GLY A 143 1.52 6.70 -12.06
C GLY A 143 1.67 7.13 -10.59
N PHE A 144 2.71 6.63 -9.95
CA PHE A 144 3.11 7.06 -8.61
C PHE A 144 3.87 8.38 -8.66
N ASP A 145 3.53 9.36 -7.81
CA ASP A 145 4.17 10.69 -7.77
C ASP A 145 5.60 10.60 -7.21
N GLU A 146 6.60 10.62 -8.10
CA GLU A 146 8.03 10.57 -7.73
C GLU A 146 8.50 11.77 -6.91
N GLY A 147 7.72 12.84 -6.85
CA GLY A 147 8.00 14.00 -6.02
C GLY A 147 7.96 13.71 -4.51
N TYR A 148 7.51 12.53 -4.10
CA TYR A 148 7.61 12.06 -2.72
C TYR A 148 8.99 11.53 -2.35
N GLY A 149 9.91 11.37 -3.30
CA GLY A 149 11.27 10.92 -3.07
C GLY A 149 11.41 9.40 -3.05
N PHE A 150 12.12 8.86 -2.08
CA PHE A 150 12.65 7.51 -2.17
C PHE A 150 11.67 6.41 -1.72
N PHE A 151 10.98 6.59 -0.56
CA PHE A 151 10.21 5.50 0.08
C PHE A 151 8.82 5.88 0.60
N HIS A 152 8.51 7.15 0.85
CA HIS A 152 7.41 7.50 1.73
C HIS A 152 6.28 8.25 1.04
N GLY A 153 5.05 8.05 1.49
CA GLY A 153 3.89 8.87 1.15
C GLY A 153 3.17 8.50 -0.14
N TYR A 154 3.77 7.72 -1.02
CA TYR A 154 3.22 7.31 -2.31
C TYR A 154 1.89 6.54 -2.19
N ASP A 155 1.77 5.71 -1.17
CA ASP A 155 0.60 4.89 -0.86
C ASP A 155 -0.63 5.74 -0.49
N ARG A 156 -0.43 6.72 0.38
CA ARG A 156 -1.46 7.70 0.76
C ARG A 156 -1.83 8.58 -0.41
N ASP A 157 -0.83 9.04 -1.15
CA ASP A 157 -1.04 9.90 -2.32
C ASP A 157 -1.86 9.18 -3.39
N LEU A 158 -1.48 7.95 -3.76
CA LEU A 158 -2.25 7.13 -4.69
C LEU A 158 -3.69 6.92 -4.19
N SER A 159 -3.87 6.62 -2.90
CA SER A 159 -5.21 6.42 -2.31
C SER A 159 -6.07 7.67 -2.45
N PHE A 160 -5.50 8.85 -2.23
CA PHE A 160 -6.23 10.12 -2.38
C PHE A 160 -6.48 10.47 -3.84
N ALA A 161 -5.55 10.17 -4.74
CA ALA A 161 -5.72 10.35 -6.17
C ALA A 161 -6.83 9.46 -6.75
N VAL A 162 -6.93 8.23 -6.31
CA VAL A 162 -8.04 7.30 -6.62
C VAL A 162 -9.38 7.86 -6.12
N ARG A 163 -9.41 8.35 -4.89
CA ARG A 163 -10.64 8.92 -4.28
C ARG A 163 -11.05 10.24 -4.90
N GLU A 164 -10.11 11.03 -5.41
CA GLU A 164 -10.40 12.27 -6.16
C GLU A 164 -11.16 11.97 -7.47
N ARG A 165 -10.94 10.81 -8.06
CA ARG A 165 -11.65 10.30 -9.24
C ARG A 165 -13.00 9.63 -8.93
N GLY A 166 -13.46 9.71 -7.68
CA GLY A 166 -14.76 9.20 -7.24
C GLY A 166 -14.80 7.70 -6.97
N PHE A 167 -13.64 7.05 -6.87
CA PHE A 167 -13.54 5.65 -6.46
C PHE A 167 -13.31 5.53 -4.95
N ALA A 168 -13.66 4.37 -4.39
CA ALA A 168 -13.32 4.01 -3.02
C ALA A 168 -11.96 3.29 -2.96
N CYS A 169 -11.33 3.33 -1.77
CA CYS A 169 -10.21 2.46 -1.41
C CYS A 169 -10.69 1.43 -0.40
N ALA A 170 -10.23 0.19 -0.48
CA ALA A 170 -10.67 -0.88 0.39
C ALA A 170 -9.53 -1.80 0.84
N VAL A 171 -9.68 -2.40 2.01
CA VAL A 171 -8.89 -3.54 2.48
C VAL A 171 -9.70 -4.80 2.34
N VAL A 172 -9.07 -5.84 1.81
CA VAL A 172 -9.64 -7.17 1.61
C VAL A 172 -9.16 -8.09 2.71
N ASP A 173 -10.08 -8.92 3.22
CA ASP A 173 -9.76 -9.94 4.22
C ASP A 173 -9.01 -11.11 3.57
N ALA A 174 -7.70 -11.06 3.62
CA ALA A 174 -6.81 -12.14 3.21
C ALA A 174 -5.62 -12.20 4.16
N CYS A 175 -5.44 -13.33 4.84
CA CYS A 175 -4.41 -13.50 5.86
C CYS A 175 -3.01 -13.43 5.25
N PHE A 176 -2.14 -12.63 5.85
CA PHE A 176 -0.77 -12.43 5.40
C PHE A 176 0.19 -12.18 6.57
N VAL A 177 1.47 -12.39 6.32
CA VAL A 177 2.57 -11.96 7.18
C VAL A 177 3.36 -10.88 6.47
N HIS A 178 3.67 -9.79 7.15
CA HIS A 178 4.58 -8.77 6.67
C HIS A 178 5.77 -8.72 7.63
N ARG A 179 6.92 -9.18 7.16
CA ARG A 179 8.10 -9.31 8.02
C ARG A 179 8.68 -7.95 8.38
N GLY A 180 8.44 -6.95 7.54
CA GLY A 180 8.77 -5.54 7.78
C GLY A 180 10.27 -5.24 7.92
N GLY A 181 10.64 -4.02 7.56
CA GLY A 181 11.96 -3.47 7.86
C GLY A 181 13.13 -3.99 7.02
N GLY A 182 12.92 -4.96 6.12
CA GLY A 182 14.00 -5.66 5.41
C GLY A 182 15.05 -4.72 4.81
N THR A 183 14.66 -3.85 3.90
CA THR A 183 15.62 -2.97 3.19
C THR A 183 16.08 -1.78 4.03
N ARG A 184 15.21 -1.20 4.86
CA ARG A 184 15.51 0.00 5.65
C ARG A 184 16.27 -0.27 6.93
N THR A 185 16.12 -1.46 7.50
CA THR A 185 16.76 -1.86 8.77
C THR A 185 17.94 -2.79 8.58
N ALA A 186 18.26 -3.19 7.34
CA ALA A 186 19.43 -3.99 7.03
C ALA A 186 20.72 -3.22 7.35
N GLU A 187 21.79 -3.92 7.69
CA GLU A 187 23.13 -3.32 7.89
C GLU A 187 23.62 -2.51 6.68
N ARG A 188 23.11 -2.82 5.48
CA ARG A 188 23.36 -2.09 4.23
C ARG A 188 22.15 -1.33 3.74
N ALA A 189 21.40 -0.70 4.65
CA ALA A 189 20.29 0.16 4.25
C ALA A 189 20.77 1.22 3.24
N PRO A 190 20.02 1.43 2.15
CA PRO A 190 20.43 2.39 1.09
C PRO A 190 20.42 3.83 1.57
N VAL A 191 19.76 4.10 2.69
CA VAL A 191 19.62 5.43 3.29
C VAL A 191 19.87 5.33 4.79
N ALA A 192 20.67 6.24 5.33
CA ALA A 192 20.90 6.30 6.77
C ALA A 192 19.60 6.58 7.55
N ALA A 193 19.46 6.06 8.77
CA ALA A 193 18.23 6.17 9.55
C ALA A 193 17.78 7.63 9.79
N ALA A 194 18.73 8.55 9.98
CA ALA A 194 18.43 9.99 10.13
C ALA A 194 17.88 10.59 8.85
N GLU A 195 18.42 10.20 7.71
CA GLU A 195 17.96 10.63 6.39
C GLU A 195 16.57 10.04 6.06
N ASP A 196 16.32 8.75 6.36
CA ASP A 196 15.00 8.12 6.21
C ASP A 196 13.93 8.86 7.03
N LEU A 197 14.26 9.26 8.27
CA LEU A 197 13.35 10.03 9.11
C LEU A 197 13.03 11.40 8.50
N GLU A 198 14.03 12.08 7.95
CA GLU A 198 13.83 13.38 7.31
C GLU A 198 13.04 13.25 6.01
N GLN A 199 13.32 12.27 5.17
CA GLN A 199 12.54 11.97 3.97
C GLN A 199 11.08 11.68 4.33
N ARG A 200 10.83 10.90 5.38
CA ARG A 200 9.48 10.64 5.89
C ARG A 200 8.77 11.91 6.34
N ARG A 201 9.47 12.82 7.02
CA ARG A 201 8.92 14.10 7.46
C ARG A 201 8.53 14.97 6.26
N GLN A 202 9.40 15.08 5.26
CA GLN A 202 9.16 15.84 4.03
C GLN A 202 8.00 15.26 3.23
N ALA A 203 7.94 13.94 3.06
CA ALA A 203 6.83 13.26 2.39
C ALA A 203 5.48 13.52 3.08
N MET A 204 5.44 13.49 4.42
CA MET A 204 4.23 13.80 5.17
C MET A 204 3.82 15.26 5.03
N ALA A 205 4.75 16.19 5.05
CA ALA A 205 4.49 17.61 4.83
C ALA A 205 3.94 17.86 3.40
N ARG A 206 4.56 17.24 2.37
CA ARG A 206 4.09 17.29 0.99
C ARG A 206 2.65 16.75 0.88
N PHE A 207 2.39 15.56 1.46
CA PHE A 207 1.07 14.96 1.46
C PHE A 207 0.02 15.87 2.11
N ALA A 208 0.30 16.40 3.29
CA ALA A 208 -0.60 17.28 4.01
C ALA A 208 -0.90 18.58 3.23
N ALA A 209 0.10 19.14 2.54
CA ALA A 209 -0.06 20.33 1.71
C ALA A 209 -0.86 20.03 0.43
N LYS A 210 -0.51 18.96 -0.32
CA LYS A 210 -1.18 18.55 -1.56
C LYS A 210 -2.67 18.27 -1.32
N TRP A 211 -2.99 17.59 -0.22
CA TRP A 211 -4.34 17.13 0.10
C TRP A 211 -5.05 17.95 1.22
N ALA A 212 -4.60 19.17 1.49
CA ALA A 212 -5.12 19.99 2.59
C ALA A 212 -6.65 20.14 2.59
N ARG A 213 -7.28 20.23 1.41
CA ARG A 213 -8.75 20.35 1.25
C ARG A 213 -9.51 19.05 1.54
N ARG A 214 -8.82 17.89 1.51
CA ARG A 214 -9.38 16.56 1.75
C ARG A 214 -9.06 16.03 3.15
N LEU A 215 -8.21 16.71 3.89
CA LEU A 215 -7.81 16.37 5.25
C LEU A 215 -8.53 17.22 6.31
N PRO A 216 -8.89 16.67 7.46
CA PRO A 216 -8.78 15.26 7.84
C PRO A 216 -9.77 14.38 7.07
N SER A 217 -9.38 13.13 6.80
CA SER A 217 -10.24 12.17 6.12
C SER A 217 -10.73 11.09 7.08
N ASP A 218 -12.02 10.77 7.02
CA ASP A 218 -12.66 9.73 7.84
C ASP A 218 -13.80 9.09 7.03
N VAL A 219 -13.60 7.83 6.63
CA VAL A 219 -14.58 7.06 5.84
C VAL A 219 -15.54 6.23 6.69
N ARG A 220 -15.45 6.31 8.02
CA ARG A 220 -16.36 5.61 8.92
C ARG A 220 -17.76 6.23 8.88
N GLY A 221 -18.79 5.40 9.02
CA GLY A 221 -20.17 5.86 9.14
C GLY A 221 -20.43 6.73 10.38
N ILE A 222 -21.47 7.54 10.36
CA ILE A 222 -21.87 8.42 11.48
C ILE A 222 -22.02 7.65 12.82
N PRO A 223 -22.67 6.47 12.89
CA PRO A 223 -22.77 5.71 14.13
C PRO A 223 -21.41 5.32 14.72
N GLU A 224 -20.47 4.88 13.87
CA GLU A 224 -19.13 4.49 14.31
C GLU A 224 -18.30 5.69 14.82
N ARG A 225 -18.51 6.87 14.23
CA ARG A 225 -17.88 8.12 14.70
C ARG A 225 -18.37 8.50 16.08
N ILE A 226 -19.67 8.40 16.33
CA ILE A 226 -20.30 8.69 17.62
C ILE A 226 -19.81 7.72 18.70
N LEU A 227 -19.82 6.41 18.44
CA LEU A 227 -19.34 5.39 19.37
C LEU A 227 -17.87 5.62 19.75
N SER A 228 -17.03 6.01 18.81
CA SER A 228 -15.62 6.31 19.07
C SER A 228 -15.42 7.58 19.91
N TYR A 229 -16.36 8.52 19.87
CA TYR A 229 -16.33 9.74 20.69
C TYR A 229 -16.78 9.46 22.14
N VAL A 230 -17.82 8.66 22.31
CA VAL A 230 -18.33 8.27 23.64
C VAL A 230 -17.33 7.40 24.38
N GLY A 231 -16.65 6.46 23.71
CA GLY A 231 -15.60 5.64 24.30
C GLY A 231 -14.44 6.47 24.88
N ARG A 232 -14.04 7.56 24.21
CA ARG A 232 -12.98 8.46 24.69
C ARG A 232 -13.35 9.23 25.96
N ARG A 233 -14.63 9.59 26.15
CA ARG A 233 -15.07 10.26 27.39
C ARG A 233 -15.06 9.33 28.59
N ARG A 234 -15.24 8.02 28.38
CA ARG A 234 -15.20 7.02 29.46
C ARG A 234 -13.77 6.67 29.90
N GLU A 235 -12.79 6.71 28.99
CA GLU A 235 -11.38 6.48 29.29
C GLU A 235 -10.74 7.68 30.01
N GLY A 236 -11.12 8.93 29.65
CA GLY A 236 -10.65 10.16 30.28
C GLY A 236 -11.28 10.47 31.63
N ALA A 237 -12.34 9.74 32.04
CA ALA A 237 -12.99 9.90 33.36
C ALA A 237 -12.48 8.89 34.40
N LYS A 238 -11.50 8.04 34.04
CA LYS A 238 -10.87 7.05 34.92
C LYS A 238 -9.38 7.32 35.17
N ALA A 239 -8.87 8.52 34.82
CA ALA A 239 -7.51 8.99 35.09
C ALA A 239 -7.52 10.07 36.17
#